data_a3658699f64be351d125f4f623676f73
#
_entry.id   a3658699f64be351d125f4f623676f73
#
_cell.length_a   1.000
_cell.length_b   1.000
_cell.length_c   1.000
_cell.angle_alpha   90.00
_cell.angle_beta   90.00
_cell.angle_gamma   90.00
#
_symmetry.space_group_name_H-M   'P 1'
#
loop_
_entity.id
_entity.type
_entity.pdbx_description
1 polymer ?
#
loop_
_entity_poly.entity_id
_entity_poly.type
_entity_poly.pdbx_seq_one_letter_code
_entity_poly.pdbx_strand_id
1 'polypeptide(L)'
;KRYENCGFRLGLGRTFHIAPSNVPLLFVYTMAIGLLAGNSCRVRVSARRNTESEKVCELIDELLGLPEFQVLKRRISIVTYGRENREATEKFSRECDGRVIWGGDMTVEEIRKIPIGPSASEVVFPDRASIAVFDADAVLALSEEGLAETAMRFYNDTFSMDQNACACPRAVFWRESCPKTGEAAAGRFWQALAQTAKRYGLTEHKVSVKYGDLWELAAGGA
;
A
#
# COMPACT_ATOMS: atom_id res chain seq x y z
N LYS A 1 0.96 -7.48 -23.41
CA LYS A 1 1.41 -8.55 -24.37
C LYS A 1 1.80 -9.88 -23.69
N ARG A 2 2.23 -9.90 -22.41
CA ARG A 2 2.65 -11.12 -21.70
C ARG A 2 1.47 -12.01 -21.23
N TYR A 3 0.25 -11.48 -21.26
CA TYR A 3 -0.96 -12.14 -20.73
C TYR A 3 -1.99 -12.54 -21.81
N GLU A 4 -1.75 -12.19 -23.08
CA GLU A 4 -2.69 -12.45 -24.18
C GLU A 4 -2.77 -13.92 -24.58
N ASN A 5 -1.80 -14.75 -24.18
CA ASN A 5 -1.73 -16.18 -24.50
C ASN A 5 -1.98 -17.10 -23.29
N CYS A 6 -2.46 -16.60 -22.16
CA CYS A 6 -2.83 -17.44 -21.05
C CYS A 6 -4.25 -17.93 -21.25
N GLY A 7 -4.42 -19.24 -21.29
CA GLY A 7 -5.71 -19.90 -21.40
C GLY A 7 -6.73 -19.46 -20.33
N PHE A 8 -7.86 -20.13 -20.29
CA PHE A 8 -8.97 -19.82 -19.41
C PHE A 8 -8.55 -19.70 -17.94
N ARG A 9 -8.93 -18.62 -17.27
CA ARG A 9 -8.61 -18.36 -15.87
C ARG A 9 -9.85 -18.49 -15.02
N LEU A 10 -9.75 -19.25 -13.95
CA LEU A 10 -10.77 -19.40 -12.92
C LEU A 10 -10.28 -18.80 -11.61
N GLY A 11 -11.22 -18.29 -10.80
CA GLY A 11 -10.92 -17.93 -9.42
C GLY A 11 -10.55 -19.16 -8.60
N LEU A 12 -9.79 -18.97 -7.52
CA LEU A 12 -9.41 -20.02 -6.58
C LEU A 12 -10.63 -20.55 -5.78
N GLY A 13 -11.64 -19.73 -5.60
CA GLY A 13 -12.81 -20.03 -4.78
C GLY A 13 -13.03 -18.99 -3.69
N ARG A 14 -12.89 -19.38 -2.43
CA ARG A 14 -13.01 -18.48 -1.26
C ARG A 14 -11.65 -17.91 -0.88
N THR A 15 -11.50 -16.60 -0.94
CA THR A 15 -10.28 -15.94 -0.52
C THR A 15 -10.47 -15.21 0.80
N PHE A 16 -9.49 -15.33 1.70
CA PHE A 16 -9.45 -14.61 2.96
C PHE A 16 -8.35 -13.55 2.90
N HIS A 17 -8.76 -12.29 2.99
CA HIS A 17 -7.86 -11.14 2.91
C HIS A 17 -7.71 -10.50 4.28
N ILE A 18 -6.49 -10.30 4.73
CA ILE A 18 -6.14 -9.60 5.97
C ILE A 18 -5.60 -8.24 5.56
N ALA A 19 -6.41 -7.21 5.71
CA ALA A 19 -6.04 -5.84 5.36
C ALA A 19 -5.21 -5.17 6.47
N PRO A 20 -4.27 -4.27 6.12
CA PRO A 20 -3.46 -3.56 7.07
C PRO A 20 -4.26 -2.44 7.75
N SER A 21 -3.77 -1.97 8.90
CA SER A 21 -4.43 -0.91 9.66
C SER A 21 -3.99 0.51 9.30
N ASN A 22 -2.84 0.65 8.63
CA ASN A 22 -2.23 1.94 8.30
C ASN A 22 -2.72 2.55 6.98
N VAL A 23 -3.37 1.75 6.12
CA VAL A 23 -3.97 2.21 4.86
C VAL A 23 -5.46 1.86 4.86
N PRO A 24 -6.31 2.77 5.33
CA PRO A 24 -7.71 2.47 5.67
C PRO A 24 -8.54 1.85 4.53
N LEU A 25 -8.33 2.31 3.29
CA LEU A 25 -9.12 1.87 2.14
C LEU A 25 -8.51 0.72 1.34
N LEU A 26 -7.36 0.18 1.76
CA LEU A 26 -6.71 -0.92 1.04
C LEU A 26 -7.57 -2.20 1.02
N PHE A 27 -8.47 -2.36 2.00
CA PHE A 27 -9.39 -3.48 2.03
C PHE A 27 -10.34 -3.51 0.81
N VAL A 28 -10.75 -2.34 0.31
CA VAL A 28 -11.60 -2.24 -0.90
C VAL A 28 -10.81 -2.69 -2.13
N TYR A 29 -9.56 -2.23 -2.24
CA TYR A 29 -8.68 -2.59 -3.35
C TYR A 29 -8.43 -4.11 -3.43
N THR A 30 -8.04 -4.73 -2.31
CA THR A 30 -7.76 -6.17 -2.27
C THR A 30 -9.02 -7.00 -2.52
N MET A 31 -10.18 -6.54 -2.03
CA MET A 31 -11.49 -7.15 -2.29
C MET A 31 -11.86 -7.06 -3.77
N ALA A 32 -11.72 -5.89 -4.37
CA ALA A 32 -12.06 -5.67 -5.78
C ALA A 32 -11.22 -6.57 -6.71
N ILE A 33 -9.91 -6.65 -6.48
CA ILE A 33 -9.05 -7.55 -7.25
C ILE A 33 -9.46 -9.01 -7.07
N GLY A 34 -9.75 -9.43 -5.85
CA GLY A 34 -10.21 -10.79 -5.57
C GLY A 34 -11.51 -11.14 -6.32
N LEU A 35 -12.48 -10.23 -6.32
CA LEU A 35 -13.76 -10.40 -7.03
C LEU A 35 -13.58 -10.43 -8.55
N LEU A 36 -12.76 -9.51 -9.10
CA LEU A 36 -12.43 -9.46 -10.53
C LEU A 36 -11.69 -10.72 -10.99
N ALA A 37 -10.90 -11.32 -10.11
CA ALA A 37 -10.27 -12.61 -10.37
C ALA A 37 -11.23 -13.82 -10.26
N GLY A 38 -12.52 -13.58 -10.00
CA GLY A 38 -13.55 -14.62 -9.95
C GLY A 38 -13.77 -15.26 -8.58
N ASN A 39 -13.17 -14.74 -7.50
CA ASN A 39 -13.27 -15.30 -6.16
C ASN A 39 -14.47 -14.77 -5.36
N SER A 40 -14.83 -15.49 -4.29
CA SER A 40 -15.60 -14.95 -3.18
C SER A 40 -14.62 -14.45 -2.10
N CYS A 41 -14.82 -13.22 -1.61
CA CYS A 41 -13.86 -12.56 -0.76
C CYS A 41 -14.40 -12.39 0.66
N ARG A 42 -13.66 -12.91 1.65
CA ARG A 42 -13.81 -12.52 3.04
C ARG A 42 -12.66 -11.59 3.40
N VAL A 43 -12.97 -10.38 3.82
CA VAL A 43 -11.96 -9.37 4.11
C VAL A 43 -12.01 -8.97 5.58
N ARG A 44 -10.90 -9.16 6.28
CA ARG A 44 -10.73 -8.67 7.64
C ARG A 44 -10.24 -7.24 7.59
N VAL A 45 -11.04 -6.33 8.12
CA VAL A 45 -10.68 -4.93 8.37
C VAL A 45 -10.19 -4.79 9.81
N SER A 46 -9.25 -3.90 10.05
CA SER A 46 -8.74 -3.63 11.39
C SER A 46 -9.85 -3.16 12.34
N ALA A 47 -9.85 -3.66 13.58
CA ALA A 47 -10.73 -3.15 14.63
C ALA A 47 -10.35 -1.74 15.12
N ARG A 48 -9.22 -1.19 14.68
CA ARG A 48 -8.85 0.19 14.97
C ARG A 48 -9.82 1.11 14.25
N ARG A 49 -10.53 1.94 15.02
CA ARG A 49 -11.52 2.86 14.47
C ARG A 49 -10.91 3.78 13.43
N ASN A 50 -11.57 3.86 12.29
CA ASN A 50 -11.23 4.77 11.20
C ASN A 50 -12.52 5.16 10.48
N THR A 51 -12.87 6.44 10.58
CA THR A 51 -14.13 7.00 10.05
C THR A 51 -14.30 6.77 8.54
N GLU A 52 -13.21 6.78 7.79
CA GLU A 52 -13.25 6.56 6.33
C GLU A 52 -13.61 5.10 6.02
N SER A 53 -12.99 4.16 6.72
CA SER A 53 -13.29 2.73 6.56
C SER A 53 -14.72 2.40 6.99
N GLU A 54 -15.20 2.98 8.08
CA GLU A 54 -16.57 2.80 8.57
C GLU A 54 -17.58 3.28 7.52
N LYS A 55 -17.43 4.50 7.00
CA LYS A 55 -18.30 5.04 5.93
C LYS A 55 -18.29 4.20 4.67
N VAL A 56 -17.12 3.72 4.26
CA VAL A 56 -17.03 2.89 3.05
C VAL A 56 -17.70 1.52 3.27
N CYS A 57 -17.59 0.94 4.47
CA CYS A 57 -18.32 -0.29 4.80
C CYS A 57 -19.84 -0.07 4.75
N GLU A 58 -20.35 1.04 5.28
CA GLU A 58 -21.76 1.43 5.21
C GLU A 58 -22.24 1.55 3.75
N LEU A 59 -21.48 2.27 2.91
CA LEU A 59 -21.80 2.40 1.48
C LEU A 59 -21.79 1.05 0.74
N ILE A 60 -20.87 0.16 1.07
CA ILE A 60 -20.84 -1.19 0.49
C ILE A 60 -22.08 -1.97 0.92
N ASP A 61 -22.47 -1.89 2.19
CA ASP A 61 -23.68 -2.57 2.69
C ASP A 61 -24.96 -2.04 2.02
N GLU A 62 -25.07 -0.71 1.85
CA GLU A 62 -26.18 -0.09 1.12
C GLU A 62 -26.25 -0.60 -0.33
N LEU A 63 -25.13 -0.57 -1.05
CA LEU A 63 -25.06 -1.06 -2.44
C LEU A 63 -25.40 -2.54 -2.53
N LEU A 64 -24.88 -3.38 -1.64
CA LEU A 64 -25.20 -4.81 -1.60
C LEU A 64 -26.64 -5.10 -1.17
N GLY A 65 -27.36 -4.12 -0.65
CA GLY A 65 -28.79 -4.15 -0.39
C GLY A 65 -29.64 -4.06 -1.66
N LEU A 66 -29.10 -3.49 -2.74
CA LEU A 66 -29.82 -3.29 -3.99
C LEU A 66 -30.02 -4.61 -4.75
N PRO A 67 -31.15 -4.78 -5.46
CA PRO A 67 -31.46 -6.01 -6.20
C PRO A 67 -30.39 -6.42 -7.21
N GLU A 68 -29.81 -5.48 -7.92
CA GLU A 68 -28.79 -5.69 -8.95
C GLU A 68 -27.48 -6.27 -8.40
N PHE A 69 -27.18 -6.07 -7.11
CA PHE A 69 -25.93 -6.53 -6.48
C PHE A 69 -26.10 -7.79 -5.63
N GLN A 70 -27.24 -8.46 -5.66
CA GLN A 70 -27.49 -9.66 -4.84
C GLN A 70 -26.49 -10.80 -5.13
N VAL A 71 -25.98 -10.91 -6.35
CA VAL A 71 -24.95 -11.89 -6.71
C VAL A 71 -23.64 -11.57 -6.00
N LEU A 72 -23.26 -10.29 -5.92
CA LEU A 72 -22.05 -9.84 -5.20
C LEU A 72 -22.21 -9.99 -3.70
N LYS A 73 -23.38 -9.72 -3.15
CA LYS A 73 -23.67 -9.89 -1.71
C LYS A 73 -23.31 -11.28 -1.21
N ARG A 74 -23.57 -12.32 -2.02
CA ARG A 74 -23.22 -13.71 -1.67
C ARG A 74 -21.72 -14.02 -1.74
N ARG A 75 -20.93 -13.12 -2.36
CA ARG A 75 -19.51 -13.30 -2.62
C ARG A 75 -18.62 -12.40 -1.75
N ILE A 76 -19.21 -11.48 -0.98
CA ILE A 76 -18.50 -10.52 -0.16
C ILE A 76 -18.85 -10.74 1.31
N SER A 77 -17.83 -10.79 2.15
CA SER A 77 -17.95 -10.82 3.61
C SER A 77 -16.89 -9.91 4.21
N ILE A 78 -17.29 -8.78 4.77
CA ILE A 78 -16.39 -7.90 5.52
C ILE A 78 -16.54 -8.23 7.00
N VAL A 79 -15.41 -8.49 7.68
CA VAL A 79 -15.37 -8.84 9.09
C VAL A 79 -14.41 -7.94 9.83
N THR A 80 -14.76 -7.57 11.05
CA THR A 80 -13.93 -6.73 11.93
C THR A 80 -13.70 -7.45 13.24
N TYR A 81 -12.44 -7.65 13.60
CA TYR A 81 -12.04 -8.20 14.91
C TYR A 81 -10.59 -7.80 15.22
N GLY A 82 -10.27 -7.81 16.51
CA GLY A 82 -8.94 -7.46 16.99
C GLY A 82 -7.88 -8.53 16.70
N ARG A 83 -6.62 -8.17 16.80
CA ARG A 83 -5.47 -9.09 16.53
C ARG A 83 -5.44 -10.26 17.52
N GLU A 84 -5.94 -10.06 18.73
CA GLU A 84 -6.04 -11.04 19.82
C GLU A 84 -7.02 -12.17 19.50
N ASN A 85 -7.97 -11.94 18.61
CA ASN A 85 -8.92 -12.98 18.20
C ASN A 85 -8.30 -13.92 17.17
N ARG A 86 -7.36 -14.74 17.66
CA ARG A 86 -6.64 -15.73 16.86
C ARG A 86 -7.57 -16.81 16.32
N GLU A 87 -8.57 -17.20 17.10
CA GLU A 87 -9.54 -18.23 16.73
C GLU A 87 -10.29 -17.88 15.43
N ALA A 88 -10.74 -16.63 15.30
CA ALA A 88 -11.39 -16.16 14.07
C ALA A 88 -10.44 -16.24 12.86
N THR A 89 -9.19 -15.83 13.04
CA THR A 89 -8.18 -15.90 11.99
C THR A 89 -7.87 -17.33 11.58
N GLU A 90 -7.77 -18.26 12.55
CA GLU A 90 -7.56 -19.68 12.30
C GLU A 90 -8.74 -20.30 11.53
N LYS A 91 -9.97 -20.02 11.97
CA LYS A 91 -11.18 -20.47 11.29
C LYS A 91 -11.19 -20.04 9.83
N PHE A 92 -11.02 -18.74 9.57
CA PHE A 92 -11.08 -18.21 8.21
C PHE A 92 -9.91 -18.67 7.33
N SER A 93 -8.72 -18.87 7.92
CA SER A 93 -7.57 -19.44 7.23
C SER A 93 -7.79 -20.89 6.82
N ARG A 94 -8.45 -21.69 7.64
CA ARG A 94 -8.76 -23.09 7.32
C ARG A 94 -9.86 -23.23 6.27
N GLU A 95 -10.81 -22.28 6.24
CA GLU A 95 -11.95 -22.29 5.33
C GLU A 95 -11.63 -21.72 3.94
N CYS A 96 -10.49 -21.05 3.75
CA CYS A 96 -10.16 -20.39 2.49
C CYS A 96 -9.39 -21.30 1.53
N ASP A 97 -9.58 -21.03 0.23
CA ASP A 97 -8.83 -21.62 -0.86
C ASP A 97 -7.62 -20.73 -1.26
N GLY A 98 -7.63 -19.48 -0.79
CA GLY A 98 -6.52 -18.53 -0.94
C GLY A 98 -6.48 -17.53 0.22
N ARG A 99 -5.29 -17.31 0.80
CA ARG A 99 -5.06 -16.31 1.83
C ARG A 99 -4.20 -15.18 1.31
N VAL A 100 -4.65 -13.93 1.53
CA VAL A 100 -3.93 -12.71 1.13
C VAL A 100 -3.61 -11.91 2.39
N ILE A 101 -2.34 -11.68 2.66
CA ILE A 101 -1.88 -10.98 3.86
C ILE A 101 -1.20 -9.68 3.46
N TRP A 102 -1.73 -8.56 3.98
CA TRP A 102 -1.12 -7.24 3.90
C TRP A 102 -0.68 -6.81 5.29
N GLY A 103 0.58 -6.54 5.47
CA GLY A 103 1.11 -6.11 6.77
C GLY A 103 2.61 -6.13 6.81
N GLY A 104 3.20 -5.53 7.84
CA GLY A 104 4.62 -5.60 8.09
C GLY A 104 5.10 -7.02 8.36
N ASP A 105 6.41 -7.24 8.24
CA ASP A 105 7.05 -8.55 8.31
C ASP A 105 6.63 -9.34 9.55
N MET A 106 6.62 -8.71 10.72
CA MET A 106 6.17 -9.33 11.97
C MET A 106 4.71 -9.82 11.91
N THR A 107 3.83 -9.04 11.25
CA THR A 107 2.43 -9.44 11.09
C THR A 107 2.31 -10.63 10.15
N VAL A 108 3.06 -10.63 9.05
CA VAL A 108 3.10 -11.73 8.09
C VAL A 108 3.59 -13.00 8.77
N GLU A 109 4.68 -12.92 9.54
CA GLU A 109 5.23 -14.06 10.28
C GLU A 109 4.23 -14.65 11.29
N GLU A 110 3.56 -13.79 12.07
CA GLU A 110 2.56 -14.24 13.04
C GLU A 110 1.37 -14.95 12.37
N ILE A 111 0.89 -14.42 11.26
CA ILE A 111 -0.25 -15.02 10.55
C ILE A 111 0.17 -16.31 9.84
N ARG A 112 1.40 -16.40 9.36
CA ARG A 112 1.92 -17.61 8.73
C ARG A 112 2.05 -18.79 9.68
N LYS A 113 2.16 -18.57 10.99
CA LYS A 113 2.10 -19.63 12.02
C LYS A 113 0.72 -20.32 12.06
N ILE A 114 -0.31 -19.67 11.47
CA ILE A 114 -1.66 -20.23 11.37
C ILE A 114 -1.76 -21.04 10.07
N PRO A 115 -2.04 -22.33 10.14
CA PRO A 115 -2.13 -23.17 8.96
C PRO A 115 -3.30 -22.79 8.06
N ILE A 116 -3.11 -22.96 6.76
CA ILE A 116 -4.16 -22.94 5.73
C ILE A 116 -4.46 -24.35 5.25
N GLY A 117 -5.52 -24.54 4.49
CA GLY A 117 -5.83 -25.83 3.87
C GLY A 117 -4.69 -26.35 2.98
N PRO A 118 -4.52 -27.68 2.84
CA PRO A 118 -3.38 -28.26 2.10
C PRO A 118 -3.30 -27.82 0.63
N SER A 119 -4.44 -27.53 0.01
CA SER A 119 -4.54 -27.05 -1.39
C SER A 119 -4.67 -25.54 -1.51
N ALA A 120 -4.71 -24.82 -0.39
CA ALA A 120 -4.86 -23.37 -0.40
C ALA A 120 -3.55 -22.66 -0.80
N SER A 121 -3.68 -21.58 -1.55
CA SER A 121 -2.56 -20.73 -1.92
C SER A 121 -2.43 -19.53 -0.97
N GLU A 122 -1.21 -19.01 -0.81
CA GLU A 122 -0.98 -17.80 -0.02
C GLU A 122 -0.23 -16.74 -0.83
N VAL A 123 -0.67 -15.50 -0.71
CA VAL A 123 0.01 -14.32 -1.27
C VAL A 123 0.23 -13.33 -0.13
N VAL A 124 1.46 -12.85 0.01
CA VAL A 124 1.84 -11.90 1.06
C VAL A 124 2.37 -10.60 0.47
N PHE A 125 2.02 -9.51 1.11
CA PHE A 125 2.53 -8.17 0.84
C PHE A 125 3.19 -7.64 2.11
N PRO A 126 4.47 -8.02 2.35
CA PRO A 126 5.24 -7.61 3.53
C PRO A 126 5.73 -6.16 3.39
N ASP A 127 6.48 -5.70 4.37
CA ASP A 127 7.13 -4.40 4.30
C ASP A 127 8.03 -4.31 3.08
N ARG A 128 7.99 -3.16 2.44
CA ARG A 128 8.81 -2.85 1.25
C ARG A 128 9.38 -1.46 1.37
N ALA A 129 10.61 -1.32 0.95
CA ALA A 129 11.26 -0.03 0.74
C ALA A 129 11.27 0.27 -0.76
N SER A 130 10.90 1.49 -1.11
CA SER A 130 11.02 2.00 -2.47
C SER A 130 12.16 2.99 -2.56
N ILE A 131 12.76 3.07 -3.72
CA ILE A 131 13.76 4.08 -4.08
C ILE A 131 13.29 4.84 -5.31
N ALA A 132 13.74 6.07 -5.48
CA ALA A 132 13.61 6.80 -6.73
C ALA A 132 14.96 6.86 -7.43
N VAL A 133 14.94 6.71 -8.75
CA VAL A 133 16.13 6.89 -9.58
C VAL A 133 15.84 7.98 -10.61
N PHE A 134 16.59 9.04 -10.55
CA PHE A 134 16.52 10.15 -11.51
C PHE A 134 17.69 10.13 -12.46
N ASP A 135 17.42 10.46 -13.72
CA ASP A 135 18.44 10.79 -14.68
C ASP A 135 18.82 12.27 -14.54
N ALA A 136 20.04 12.53 -14.10
CA ALA A 136 20.52 13.88 -13.80
C ALA A 136 20.50 14.77 -15.03
N ASP A 137 20.94 14.26 -16.19
CA ASP A 137 20.99 15.02 -17.42
C ASP A 137 19.58 15.38 -17.91
N ALA A 138 18.64 14.43 -17.79
CA ALA A 138 17.23 14.70 -18.12
C ALA A 138 16.62 15.75 -17.18
N VAL A 139 16.90 15.72 -15.88
CA VAL A 139 16.41 16.72 -14.90
C VAL A 139 17.00 18.11 -15.20
N LEU A 140 18.28 18.20 -15.58
CA LEU A 140 18.92 19.46 -15.96
C LEU A 140 18.34 20.03 -17.26
N ALA A 141 17.87 19.18 -18.16
CA ALA A 141 17.27 19.59 -19.44
C ALA A 141 15.78 20.01 -19.31
N LEU A 142 15.13 19.78 -18.18
CA LEU A 142 13.72 20.18 -17.98
C LEU A 142 13.56 21.71 -18.01
N SER A 143 12.45 22.17 -18.58
CA SER A 143 11.98 23.54 -18.36
C SER A 143 11.56 23.74 -16.89
N GLU A 144 11.39 24.98 -16.48
CA GLU A 144 10.90 25.28 -15.12
C GLU A 144 9.51 24.66 -14.84
N GLU A 145 8.63 24.65 -15.86
CA GLU A 145 7.31 24.00 -15.77
C GLU A 145 7.43 22.49 -15.66
N GLY A 146 8.27 21.84 -16.46
CA GLY A 146 8.50 20.40 -16.40
C GLY A 146 9.15 19.97 -15.08
N LEU A 147 10.03 20.81 -14.54
CA LEU A 147 10.64 20.58 -13.22
C LEU A 147 9.60 20.70 -12.09
N ALA A 148 8.74 21.72 -12.15
CA ALA A 148 7.65 21.90 -11.17
C ALA A 148 6.65 20.75 -11.23
N GLU A 149 6.31 20.26 -12.42
CA GLU A 149 5.45 19.07 -12.57
C GLU A 149 6.12 17.82 -12.00
N THR A 150 7.40 17.61 -12.26
CA THR A 150 8.15 16.47 -11.70
C THR A 150 8.22 16.54 -10.18
N ALA A 151 8.47 17.73 -9.62
CA ALA A 151 8.45 17.95 -8.18
C ALA A 151 7.07 17.69 -7.58
N MET A 152 5.99 18.08 -8.27
CA MET A 152 4.62 17.80 -7.84
C MET A 152 4.30 16.30 -7.83
N ARG A 153 4.70 15.55 -8.86
CA ARG A 153 4.51 14.11 -8.90
C ARG A 153 5.26 13.42 -7.76
N PHE A 154 6.52 13.81 -7.53
CA PHE A 154 7.30 13.29 -6.41
C PHE A 154 6.69 13.66 -5.05
N TYR A 155 6.15 14.88 -4.91
CA TYR A 155 5.41 15.29 -3.72
C TYR A 155 4.22 14.39 -3.45
N ASN A 156 3.41 14.08 -4.48
CA ASN A 156 2.25 13.20 -4.34
C ASN A 156 2.65 11.78 -3.91
N ASP A 157 3.75 11.25 -4.46
CA ASP A 157 4.25 9.92 -4.11
C ASP A 157 4.85 9.86 -2.70
N THR A 158 5.30 11.00 -2.16
CA THR A 158 6.08 11.05 -0.92
C THR A 158 5.30 11.63 0.26
N PHE A 159 4.67 12.80 0.07
CA PHE A 159 4.10 13.57 1.19
C PHE A 159 2.63 13.27 1.46
N SER A 160 1.86 12.81 0.47
CA SER A 160 0.43 12.56 0.61
C SER A 160 0.08 11.56 1.71
N MET A 161 0.99 10.62 2.00
CA MET A 161 0.85 9.61 3.05
C MET A 161 1.89 9.78 4.18
N ASP A 162 2.34 11.00 4.41
CA ASP A 162 3.35 11.33 5.43
C ASP A 162 4.63 10.46 5.35
N GLN A 163 5.03 10.07 4.13
CA GLN A 163 6.15 9.16 3.86
C GLN A 163 5.98 7.73 4.42
N ASN A 164 4.78 7.31 4.75
CA ASN A 164 4.49 5.99 5.32
C ASN A 164 4.00 4.96 4.30
N ALA A 165 3.78 5.35 3.04
CA ALA A 165 3.37 4.39 2.01
C ALA A 165 4.55 3.51 1.59
N CYS A 166 4.27 2.24 1.27
CA CYS A 166 5.29 1.32 0.77
C CYS A 166 5.90 1.74 -0.57
N ALA A 167 5.18 2.53 -1.37
CA ALA A 167 5.66 3.11 -2.62
C ALA A 167 6.44 4.42 -2.43
N CYS A 168 6.48 4.96 -1.20
CA CYS A 168 7.20 6.19 -0.91
C CYS A 168 8.71 5.96 -0.98
N PRO A 169 9.46 6.71 -1.80
CA PRO A 169 10.90 6.57 -1.89
C PRO A 169 11.59 6.96 -0.57
N ARG A 170 12.38 6.05 -0.04
CA ARG A 170 13.24 6.30 1.15
C ARG A 170 14.60 6.85 0.79
N ALA A 171 15.03 6.66 -0.47
CA ALA A 171 16.27 7.16 -1.01
C ALA A 171 16.08 7.61 -2.45
N VAL A 172 16.85 8.59 -2.87
CA VAL A 172 16.90 9.08 -4.25
C VAL A 172 18.30 8.88 -4.78
N PHE A 173 18.41 8.18 -5.91
CA PHE A 173 19.65 7.95 -6.61
C PHE A 173 19.66 8.77 -7.89
N TRP A 174 20.82 9.34 -8.19
CA TRP A 174 21.05 10.15 -9.39
C TRP A 174 21.94 9.37 -10.36
N ARG A 175 21.40 9.03 -11.51
CA ARG A 175 22.20 8.50 -12.60
C ARG A 175 22.80 9.68 -13.34
N GLU A 176 24.12 9.77 -13.40
CA GLU A 176 24.84 10.83 -14.09
C GLU A 176 25.73 10.29 -15.21
N SER A 177 25.85 11.03 -16.29
CA SER A 177 26.77 10.72 -17.40
C SER A 177 28.15 11.37 -17.20
N CYS A 178 28.21 12.47 -16.45
CA CYS A 178 29.45 13.19 -16.12
C CYS A 178 29.53 13.49 -14.61
N PRO A 179 30.72 13.48 -14.00
CA PRO A 179 30.91 13.85 -12.61
C PRO A 179 30.29 15.23 -12.31
N LYS A 180 29.59 15.35 -11.16
CA LYS A 180 28.92 16.56 -10.66
C LYS A 180 27.60 16.95 -11.34
N THR A 181 27.15 16.30 -12.41
CA THR A 181 25.80 16.58 -12.95
C THR A 181 24.71 16.13 -12.00
N GLY A 182 24.95 15.05 -11.26
CA GLY A 182 24.04 14.56 -10.23
C GLY A 182 23.83 15.57 -9.10
N GLU A 183 24.89 16.22 -8.60
CA GLU A 183 24.81 17.23 -7.56
C GLU A 183 24.02 18.47 -8.03
N ALA A 184 24.31 18.95 -9.24
CA ALA A 184 23.61 20.08 -9.85
C ALA A 184 22.11 19.78 -10.08
N ALA A 185 21.79 18.60 -10.61
CA ALA A 185 20.42 18.15 -10.80
C ALA A 185 19.66 18.00 -9.50
N ALA A 186 20.30 17.42 -8.49
CA ALA A 186 19.75 17.28 -7.14
C ALA A 186 19.43 18.64 -6.54
N GLY A 187 20.37 19.59 -6.58
CA GLY A 187 20.17 20.95 -6.08
C GLY A 187 18.95 21.62 -6.72
N ARG A 188 18.86 21.57 -8.05
CA ARG A 188 17.76 22.13 -8.82
C ARG A 188 16.40 21.47 -8.47
N PHE A 189 16.38 20.14 -8.39
CA PHE A 189 15.18 19.39 -8.05
C PHE A 189 14.71 19.65 -6.63
N TRP A 190 15.62 19.63 -5.65
CA TRP A 190 15.25 19.86 -4.25
C TRP A 190 14.74 21.29 -4.01
N GLN A 191 15.24 22.28 -4.73
CA GLN A 191 14.68 23.63 -4.69
C GLN A 191 13.25 23.67 -5.20
N ALA A 192 12.95 23.03 -6.33
CA ALA A 192 11.60 22.95 -6.87
C ALA A 192 10.66 22.17 -5.94
N LEU A 193 11.13 21.06 -5.36
CA LEU A 193 10.36 20.29 -4.39
C LEU A 193 10.08 21.09 -3.11
N ALA A 194 11.03 21.87 -2.62
CA ALA A 194 10.85 22.72 -1.45
C ALA A 194 9.75 23.77 -1.67
N GLN A 195 9.62 24.33 -2.87
CA GLN A 195 8.49 25.23 -3.20
C GLN A 195 7.15 24.49 -3.20
N THR A 196 7.13 23.29 -3.79
CA THR A 196 5.95 22.44 -3.82
C THR A 196 5.54 21.99 -2.42
N ALA A 197 6.51 21.65 -1.57
CA ALA A 197 6.29 21.16 -0.22
C ALA A 197 5.79 22.24 0.78
N LYS A 198 5.77 23.52 0.42
CA LYS A 198 5.15 24.58 1.26
C LYS A 198 3.68 24.31 1.59
N ARG A 199 2.98 23.53 0.77
CA ARG A 199 1.61 23.08 1.00
C ARG A 199 1.46 21.95 2.02
N TYR A 200 2.58 21.30 2.39
CA TYR A 200 2.56 20.20 3.33
C TYR A 200 2.32 20.70 4.75
N GLY A 201 1.27 20.21 5.39
CA GLY A 201 0.91 20.57 6.76
C GLY A 201 1.88 19.96 7.76
N LEU A 202 3.04 20.59 7.93
CA LEU A 202 4.03 20.16 8.91
C LEU A 202 3.59 20.59 10.32
N THR A 203 3.38 19.61 11.19
CA THR A 203 3.04 19.82 12.61
C THR A 203 4.24 19.48 13.49
N GLU A 204 4.25 19.99 14.72
CA GLU A 204 5.31 19.68 15.71
C GLU A 204 5.46 18.18 15.93
N HIS A 205 4.34 17.45 15.98
CA HIS A 205 4.35 16.00 16.10
C HIS A 205 5.06 15.33 14.90
N LYS A 206 4.72 15.73 13.67
CA LYS A 206 5.38 15.21 12.46
C LYS A 206 6.88 15.50 12.44
N VAL A 207 7.27 16.67 12.87
CA VAL A 207 8.68 17.06 13.02
C VAL A 207 9.37 16.14 14.01
N SER A 208 8.80 15.95 15.19
CA SER A 208 9.39 15.12 16.25
C SER A 208 9.59 13.67 15.80
N VAL A 209 8.58 13.06 15.13
CA VAL A 209 8.68 11.71 14.59
C VAL A 209 9.80 11.60 13.55
N LYS A 210 9.82 12.51 12.58
CA LYS A 210 10.85 12.50 11.52
C LYS A 210 12.27 12.71 12.04
N TYR A 211 12.44 13.54 13.06
CA TYR A 211 13.75 13.66 13.73
C TYR A 211 14.13 12.40 14.50
N GLY A 212 13.16 11.72 15.14
CA GLY A 212 13.40 10.42 15.78
C GLY A 212 13.90 9.40 14.77
N ASP A 213 13.20 9.22 13.65
CA ASP A 213 13.60 8.31 12.57
C ASP A 213 15.00 8.65 12.01
N LEU A 214 15.31 9.94 11.84
CA LEU A 214 16.62 10.39 11.36
C LEU A 214 17.73 10.04 12.37
N TRP A 215 17.49 10.24 13.68
CA TRP A 215 18.44 9.88 14.73
C TRP A 215 18.66 8.38 14.82
N GLU A 216 17.62 7.58 14.68
CA GLU A 216 17.74 6.12 14.64
C GLU A 216 18.59 5.64 13.45
N LEU A 217 18.37 6.21 12.26
CA LEU A 217 19.19 5.92 11.08
C LEU A 217 20.65 6.33 11.30
N ALA A 218 20.89 7.48 11.88
CA ALA A 218 22.26 7.96 12.16
C ALA A 218 22.95 7.14 13.26
N ALA A 219 22.23 6.70 14.28
CA ALA A 219 22.77 5.90 15.38
C ALA A 219 22.96 4.42 15.01
N GLY A 220 22.15 3.89 14.08
CA GLY A 220 22.24 2.50 13.61
C GLY A 220 23.50 2.18 12.80
N GLY A 221 24.34 3.17 12.54
CA GLY A 221 25.62 3.05 11.85
C GLY A 221 25.44 2.48 10.44
N ALA A 222 25.57 3.31 9.47
CA ALA A 222 25.73 2.86 8.10
C ALA A 222 26.96 1.97 7.96
#